data_c8925c4ec70156b2054e295bbd8e3cf7
#
_entry.id   c8925c4ec70156b2054e295bbd8e3cf7
#
_cell.length_a   1.000
_cell.length_b   1.000
_cell.length_c   1.000
_cell.angle_alpha   90.00
_cell.angle_beta   90.00
_cell.angle_gamma   90.00
#
_symmetry.space_group_name_H-M   'P 1'
#
loop_
_entity.id
_entity.type
_entity.pdbx_description
1 polymer ?
#
loop_
_entity_poly.entity_id
_entity_poly.type
_entity_poly.pdbx_seq_one_letter_code
_entity_poly.pdbx_strand_id
1 'polypeptide(L)'
;MRRLIRDLRSDERGVASTVGTIMALLVFLTFLSVIVNQYVPIWMTDSESSHMNAALGQFGGFKGAIDLQMLAAQAAQDAGTFNIPVTTSTAISLGVDGVPIFSSPTPGTLELNPDAAPFTVAFDYLINGQRRSVADQASGSVELTAANRYYTPQRIAYENGAVMRYQTDGQFIRVHPTFSVLLSNKTMDISFALLSLYGKGIVTGTTTELVSSELFAWDRQEYTNFPSNAVLWVNHTASRYGLSWFRFMNQTLADTLKLGGTYTRTSLDERFIAKSGAVTVYDIRSTLNPTTGLYIMRLSIYNNPGIMGLSYFRLQHAQVQVSVGDATTQVKF
;
A
#
# COMPACT_ATOMS: atom_id res chain seq x y z
N MET A 1 -6.49 14.14 -85.96
CA MET A 1 -6.42 12.79 -85.33
C MET A 1 -5.13 12.58 -84.45
N ARG A 2 -3.93 12.89 -84.90
CA ARG A 2 -2.70 12.69 -84.07
C ARG A 2 -2.62 13.50 -82.79
N ARG A 3 -3.19 14.70 -82.66
CA ARG A 3 -3.21 15.49 -81.43
C ARG A 3 -4.14 14.91 -80.35
N LEU A 4 -5.33 14.44 -80.70
CA LEU A 4 -6.28 13.81 -79.79
C LEU A 4 -5.72 12.53 -79.14
N ILE A 5 -4.98 11.70 -79.85
CA ILE A 5 -4.37 10.47 -79.34
C ILE A 5 -3.23 10.81 -78.32
N ARG A 6 -2.56 11.94 -78.47
CA ARG A 6 -1.49 12.38 -77.57
C ARG A 6 -2.05 12.90 -76.27
N ASP A 7 -3.18 13.58 -76.28
CA ASP A 7 -3.86 14.08 -75.08
C ASP A 7 -4.47 12.92 -74.29
N LEU A 8 -5.06 11.88 -74.93
CA LEU A 8 -5.54 10.69 -74.22
C LEU A 8 -4.41 9.89 -73.54
N ARG A 9 -3.22 9.79 -74.13
CA ARG A 9 -2.06 9.16 -73.49
C ARG A 9 -1.50 9.93 -72.36
N SER A 10 -1.65 11.26 -72.25
CA SER A 10 -1.27 12.07 -71.16
C SER A 10 -2.26 11.91 -69.99
N ASP A 11 -3.55 11.77 -70.25
CA ASP A 11 -4.61 11.47 -69.30
C ASP A 11 -4.44 10.10 -68.63
N GLU A 12 -4.10 9.06 -69.43
CA GLU A 12 -3.84 7.72 -68.91
C GLU A 12 -2.65 7.71 -67.91
N ARG A 13 -1.61 8.55 -68.09
CA ARG A 13 -0.49 8.70 -67.23
C ARG A 13 -0.88 9.42 -65.91
N GLY A 14 -1.77 10.38 -66.02
CA GLY A 14 -2.32 11.08 -64.85
C GLY A 14 -3.15 10.13 -63.96
N VAL A 15 -4.04 9.35 -64.58
CA VAL A 15 -4.87 8.35 -63.90
C VAL A 15 -4.00 7.26 -63.23
N ALA A 16 -3.02 6.72 -63.95
CA ALA A 16 -2.10 5.70 -63.43
C ALA A 16 -1.30 6.23 -62.20
N SER A 17 -0.84 7.48 -62.24
CA SER A 17 -0.15 8.13 -61.11
C SER A 17 -1.07 8.31 -59.91
N THR A 18 -2.32 8.74 -60.16
CA THR A 18 -3.32 8.93 -59.08
C THR A 18 -3.69 7.59 -58.43
N VAL A 19 -3.92 6.55 -59.20
CA VAL A 19 -4.21 5.20 -58.67
C VAL A 19 -3.01 4.67 -57.88
N GLY A 20 -1.79 4.87 -58.36
CA GLY A 20 -0.57 4.47 -57.66
C GLY A 20 -0.41 5.16 -56.28
N THR A 21 -0.69 6.47 -56.22
CA THR A 21 -0.64 7.20 -54.96
C THR A 21 -1.73 6.76 -53.96
N ILE A 22 -2.95 6.49 -54.46
CA ILE A 22 -4.04 5.98 -53.60
C ILE A 22 -3.69 4.59 -53.09
N MET A 23 -3.17 3.70 -53.92
CA MET A 23 -2.74 2.36 -53.46
C MET A 23 -1.60 2.44 -52.43
N ALA A 24 -0.61 3.28 -52.67
CA ALA A 24 0.48 3.49 -51.68
C ALA A 24 -0.05 4.03 -50.34
N LEU A 25 -1.00 4.97 -50.39
CA LEU A 25 -1.66 5.50 -49.20
C LEU A 25 -2.46 4.41 -48.44
N LEU A 26 -3.20 3.56 -49.18
CA LEU A 26 -3.96 2.45 -48.57
C LEU A 26 -3.03 1.43 -47.88
N VAL A 27 -1.92 1.07 -48.52
CA VAL A 27 -0.92 0.19 -47.90
C VAL A 27 -0.33 0.82 -46.66
N PHE A 28 0.04 2.11 -46.72
CA PHE A 28 0.53 2.85 -45.57
C PHE A 28 -0.50 2.89 -44.42
N LEU A 29 -1.76 3.22 -44.72
CA LEU A 29 -2.84 3.25 -43.72
C LEU A 29 -3.12 1.87 -43.11
N THR A 30 -3.05 0.80 -43.91
CA THR A 30 -3.20 -0.57 -43.43
C THR A 30 -2.07 -0.91 -42.47
N PHE A 31 -0.83 -0.58 -42.80
CA PHE A 31 0.33 -0.80 -41.93
C PHE A 31 0.22 0.03 -40.64
N LEU A 32 -0.16 1.30 -40.75
CA LEU A 32 -0.40 2.18 -39.62
C LEU A 32 -1.50 1.62 -38.69
N SER A 33 -2.58 1.10 -39.28
CA SER A 33 -3.68 0.47 -38.55
C SER A 33 -3.20 -0.75 -37.73
N VAL A 34 -2.33 -1.57 -38.28
CA VAL A 34 -1.72 -2.71 -37.55
C VAL A 34 -0.88 -2.23 -36.37
N ILE A 35 -0.05 -1.18 -36.57
CA ILE A 35 0.75 -0.61 -35.48
C ILE A 35 -0.15 -0.13 -34.36
N VAL A 36 -1.14 0.70 -34.69
CA VAL A 36 -2.00 1.34 -33.67
C VAL A 36 -2.87 0.32 -32.92
N ASN A 37 -3.41 -0.68 -33.62
CA ASN A 37 -4.36 -1.61 -33.00
C ASN A 37 -3.74 -2.85 -32.38
N GLN A 38 -2.52 -3.22 -32.76
CA GLN A 38 -1.86 -4.43 -32.23
C GLN A 38 -0.61 -4.11 -31.40
N TYR A 39 0.31 -3.32 -31.92
CA TYR A 39 1.60 -3.09 -31.26
C TYR A 39 1.53 -2.06 -30.13
N VAL A 40 0.83 -0.95 -30.34
CA VAL A 40 0.72 0.10 -29.29
C VAL A 40 0.09 -0.42 -28.01
N PRO A 41 -1.00 -1.20 -28.00
CA PRO A 41 -1.55 -1.78 -26.77
C PRO A 41 -0.56 -2.70 -26.06
N ILE A 42 0.21 -3.52 -26.78
CA ILE A 42 1.21 -4.41 -26.19
C ILE A 42 2.30 -3.58 -25.50
N TRP A 43 2.90 -2.61 -26.21
CA TRP A 43 3.95 -1.75 -25.64
C TRP A 43 3.47 -0.96 -24.43
N MET A 44 2.25 -0.44 -24.48
CA MET A 44 1.70 0.31 -23.34
C MET A 44 1.40 -0.61 -22.16
N THR A 45 0.89 -1.82 -22.39
CA THR A 45 0.68 -2.81 -21.33
C THR A 45 1.99 -3.14 -20.63
N ASP A 46 3.07 -3.39 -21.38
CA ASP A 46 4.38 -3.69 -20.82
C ASP A 46 4.96 -2.49 -20.06
N SER A 47 4.81 -1.27 -20.58
CA SER A 47 5.26 -0.05 -19.93
C SER A 47 4.51 0.22 -18.61
N GLU A 48 3.17 0.13 -18.63
CA GLU A 48 2.34 0.35 -17.44
C GLU A 48 2.59 -0.74 -16.38
N SER A 49 2.76 -2.01 -16.79
CA SER A 49 3.10 -3.11 -15.89
C SER A 49 4.49 -2.92 -15.24
N SER A 50 5.48 -2.57 -16.05
CA SER A 50 6.85 -2.31 -15.58
C SER A 50 6.89 -1.14 -14.60
N HIS A 51 6.17 -0.05 -14.92
CA HIS A 51 6.03 1.11 -14.04
C HIS A 51 5.44 0.71 -12.68
N MET A 52 4.35 -0.06 -12.64
CA MET A 52 3.73 -0.47 -11.39
C MET A 52 4.64 -1.34 -10.53
N ASN A 53 5.45 -2.20 -11.15
CA ASN A 53 6.43 -3.02 -10.43
C ASN A 53 7.60 -2.16 -9.91
N ALA A 54 8.07 -1.18 -10.69
CA ALA A 54 9.09 -0.22 -10.25
C ALA A 54 8.58 0.64 -9.08
N ALA A 55 7.37 1.19 -9.19
CA ALA A 55 6.74 1.98 -8.13
C ALA A 55 6.59 1.17 -6.83
N LEU A 56 6.22 -0.10 -6.93
CA LEU A 56 6.15 -0.99 -5.76
C LEU A 56 7.51 -1.15 -5.07
N GLY A 57 8.60 -1.31 -5.85
CA GLY A 57 9.97 -1.33 -5.33
C GLY A 57 10.37 0.00 -4.66
N GLN A 58 9.97 1.13 -5.26
CA GLN A 58 10.23 2.47 -4.72
C GLN A 58 9.49 2.69 -3.38
N PHE A 59 8.23 2.24 -3.25
CA PHE A 59 7.51 2.22 -1.96
C PHE A 59 8.20 1.33 -0.93
N GLY A 60 8.78 0.20 -1.36
CA GLY A 60 9.62 -0.64 -0.50
C GLY A 60 10.86 0.12 -0.01
N GLY A 61 11.51 0.92 -0.89
CA GLY A 61 12.60 1.80 -0.53
C GLY A 61 12.19 2.89 0.47
N PHE A 62 11.03 3.52 0.26
CA PHE A 62 10.45 4.51 1.19
C PHE A 62 10.22 3.90 2.59
N LYS A 63 9.61 2.71 2.64
CA LYS A 63 9.48 1.96 3.90
C LYS A 63 10.83 1.68 4.54
N GLY A 64 11.80 1.17 3.77
CA GLY A 64 13.14 0.86 4.25
C GLY A 64 13.86 2.07 4.86
N ALA A 65 13.66 3.26 4.28
CA ALA A 65 14.20 4.50 4.83
C ALA A 65 13.61 4.83 6.22
N ILE A 66 12.29 4.68 6.39
CA ILE A 66 11.62 4.88 7.68
C ILE A 66 12.05 3.82 8.70
N ASP A 67 12.13 2.56 8.30
CA ASP A 67 12.58 1.47 9.19
C ASP A 67 14.01 1.69 9.69
N LEU A 68 14.92 2.19 8.85
CA LEU A 68 16.27 2.55 9.26
C LEU A 68 16.30 3.71 10.26
N GLN A 69 15.46 4.73 10.07
CA GLN A 69 15.32 5.83 11.03
C GLN A 69 14.78 5.32 12.38
N MET A 70 13.78 4.44 12.37
CA MET A 70 13.26 3.80 13.58
C MET A 70 14.32 2.95 14.30
N LEU A 71 15.12 2.19 13.53
CA LEU A 71 16.22 1.39 14.09
C LEU A 71 17.31 2.27 14.71
N ALA A 72 17.64 3.39 14.07
CA ALA A 72 18.60 4.36 14.61
C ALA A 72 18.06 4.99 15.92
N ALA A 73 16.78 5.36 15.96
CA ALA A 73 16.13 5.88 17.15
C ALA A 73 16.11 4.85 18.30
N GLN A 74 15.82 3.58 17.97
CA GLN A 74 15.90 2.48 18.93
C GLN A 74 17.31 2.32 19.49
N ALA A 75 18.34 2.30 18.64
CA ALA A 75 19.72 2.17 19.07
C ALA A 75 20.17 3.35 19.95
N ALA A 76 19.71 4.57 19.64
CA ALA A 76 19.98 5.75 20.45
C ALA A 76 19.32 5.65 21.83
N GLN A 77 18.07 5.21 21.91
CA GLN A 77 17.36 4.99 23.17
C GLN A 77 18.04 3.89 24.00
N ASP A 78 18.42 2.77 23.40
CA ASP A 78 19.09 1.67 24.08
C ASP A 78 20.49 2.07 24.60
N ALA A 79 21.16 3.02 23.92
CA ALA A 79 22.44 3.61 24.34
C ALA A 79 22.28 4.78 25.33
N GLY A 80 21.06 5.19 25.67
CA GLY A 80 20.79 6.36 26.52
C GLY A 80 21.20 7.69 25.88
N THR A 81 21.21 7.77 24.54
CA THR A 81 21.59 8.96 23.75
C THR A 81 20.37 9.52 22.99
N PHE A 82 20.53 10.71 22.44
CA PHE A 82 19.46 11.32 21.65
C PHE A 82 19.53 10.86 20.18
N ASN A 83 18.39 10.55 19.61
CA ASN A 83 18.28 10.37 18.17
C ASN A 83 18.34 11.74 17.47
N ILE A 84 19.18 11.87 16.45
CA ILE A 84 19.23 13.06 15.59
C ILE A 84 18.36 12.76 14.37
N PRO A 85 17.24 13.49 14.16
CA PRO A 85 16.41 13.32 12.99
C PRO A 85 17.22 13.52 11.69
N VAL A 86 17.01 12.63 10.73
CA VAL A 86 17.65 12.70 9.42
C VAL A 86 16.55 12.62 8.36
N THR A 87 16.52 13.62 7.51
CA THR A 87 15.61 13.60 6.35
C THR A 87 16.16 12.65 5.30
N THR A 88 15.35 11.72 4.86
CA THR A 88 15.64 10.82 3.73
C THR A 88 14.64 11.07 2.61
N SER A 89 15.08 10.92 1.37
CA SER A 89 14.22 11.11 0.20
C SER A 89 14.23 9.88 -0.69
N THR A 90 13.06 9.50 -1.15
CA THR A 90 12.85 8.38 -2.07
C THR A 90 12.17 8.88 -3.32
N ALA A 91 12.72 8.54 -4.47
CA ALA A 91 12.15 8.88 -5.77
C ALA A 91 11.01 7.91 -6.12
N ILE A 92 9.82 8.44 -6.41
CA ILE A 92 8.66 7.65 -6.82
C ILE A 92 8.22 8.11 -8.20
N SER A 93 8.19 7.20 -9.17
CA SER A 93 7.66 7.44 -10.50
C SER A 93 6.14 7.47 -10.45
N LEU A 94 5.52 8.54 -10.97
CA LEU A 94 4.08 8.73 -10.89
C LEU A 94 3.33 7.99 -11.98
N GLY A 95 3.83 7.99 -13.20
CA GLY A 95 3.12 7.44 -14.35
C GLY A 95 4.03 7.04 -15.49
N VAL A 96 3.43 6.83 -16.64
CA VAL A 96 4.11 6.40 -17.87
C VAL A 96 3.84 7.39 -18.99
N ASP A 97 4.89 7.75 -19.72
CA ASP A 97 4.76 8.49 -20.97
C ASP A 97 4.12 7.61 -22.04
N GLY A 98 3.29 8.23 -22.86
CA GLY A 98 2.70 7.55 -24.00
C GLY A 98 3.71 7.28 -25.11
N VAL A 99 3.31 6.47 -26.09
CA VAL A 99 4.06 6.34 -27.33
C VAL A 99 3.79 7.59 -28.17
N PRO A 100 4.82 8.39 -28.52
CA PRO A 100 4.65 9.64 -29.25
C PRO A 100 3.75 9.44 -30.49
N ILE A 101 2.78 10.33 -30.69
CA ILE A 101 1.77 10.33 -31.78
C ILE A 101 0.69 9.25 -31.62
N PHE A 102 0.97 8.09 -31.01
CA PHE A 102 0.07 6.93 -31.01
C PHE A 102 -0.72 6.73 -29.72
N SER A 103 -0.18 7.12 -28.57
CA SER A 103 -0.91 7.03 -27.31
C SER A 103 -0.62 8.20 -26.39
N SER A 104 -1.62 8.60 -25.60
CA SER A 104 -1.46 9.61 -24.58
C SER A 104 -0.75 9.05 -23.35
N PRO A 105 -0.03 9.89 -22.58
CA PRO A 105 0.55 9.49 -21.29
C PRO A 105 -0.51 8.95 -20.33
N THR A 106 -0.09 8.07 -19.43
CA THR A 106 -0.90 7.57 -18.31
C THR A 106 -0.36 8.19 -17.02
N PRO A 107 -0.96 9.29 -16.54
CA PRO A 107 -0.50 9.92 -15.31
C PRO A 107 -0.94 9.12 -14.08
N GLY A 108 -0.13 9.20 -13.03
CA GLY A 108 -0.51 8.77 -11.69
C GLY A 108 -0.60 9.94 -10.74
N THR A 109 -1.29 9.73 -9.65
CA THR A 109 -1.43 10.69 -8.55
C THR A 109 -0.84 10.09 -7.28
N LEU A 110 0.13 10.79 -6.71
CA LEU A 110 0.73 10.46 -5.42
C LEU A 110 0.21 11.45 -4.38
N GLU A 111 -0.41 10.92 -3.33
CA GLU A 111 -1.07 11.68 -2.29
C GLU A 111 -0.62 11.25 -0.90
N LEU A 112 -0.34 12.21 -0.03
CA LEU A 112 -0.18 12.02 1.40
C LEU A 112 -1.47 12.47 2.10
N ASN A 113 -2.10 11.55 2.82
CA ASN A 113 -3.26 11.83 3.66
C ASN A 113 -2.96 11.44 5.12
N PRO A 114 -2.68 12.41 6.02
CA PRO A 114 -2.31 12.13 7.39
C PRO A 114 -3.46 11.61 8.26
N ASP A 115 -4.71 11.84 7.87
CA ASP A 115 -5.89 11.42 8.61
C ASP A 115 -6.46 10.08 8.13
N ALA A 116 -5.85 9.48 7.09
CA ALA A 116 -6.31 8.23 6.52
C ALA A 116 -5.95 7.02 7.39
N ALA A 117 -6.76 5.99 7.27
CA ALA A 117 -6.46 4.64 7.75
C ALA A 117 -6.04 4.57 9.23
N PRO A 118 -6.80 5.15 10.17
CA PRO A 118 -6.42 5.14 11.57
C PRO A 118 -6.36 3.72 12.15
N PHE A 119 -5.27 3.47 12.87
CA PHE A 119 -5.08 2.32 13.75
C PHE A 119 -5.27 2.73 15.19
N THR A 120 -5.93 1.88 15.97
CA THR A 120 -6.05 2.03 17.43
C THR A 120 -5.64 0.73 18.09
N VAL A 121 -4.78 0.80 19.07
CA VAL A 121 -4.40 -0.32 19.95
C VAL A 121 -4.90 0.00 21.34
N ALA A 122 -5.64 -0.93 21.94
CA ALA A 122 -6.16 -0.74 23.30
C ALA A 122 -6.06 -2.05 24.10
N PHE A 123 -5.65 -1.94 25.37
CA PHE A 123 -5.53 -3.08 26.28
C PHE A 123 -5.45 -2.62 27.74
N ASP A 124 -5.62 -3.58 28.64
CA ASP A 124 -5.42 -3.37 30.07
C ASP A 124 -4.23 -4.18 30.59
N TYR A 125 -3.49 -3.60 31.52
CA TYR A 125 -2.38 -4.23 32.21
C TYR A 125 -2.39 -3.89 33.70
N LEU A 126 -1.54 -4.52 34.51
CA LEU A 126 -1.48 -4.32 35.94
C LEU A 126 -0.17 -3.65 36.34
N ILE A 127 -0.28 -2.56 37.11
CA ILE A 127 0.85 -1.96 37.84
C ILE A 127 0.54 -2.05 39.32
N ASN A 128 1.40 -2.73 40.10
CA ASN A 128 1.23 -2.94 41.54
C ASN A 128 -0.17 -3.51 41.87
N GLY A 129 -0.67 -4.43 41.04
CA GLY A 129 -2.00 -5.03 41.21
C GLY A 129 -3.18 -4.15 40.78
N GLN A 130 -2.95 -2.90 40.41
CA GLN A 130 -4.01 -1.99 39.93
C GLN A 130 -4.12 -2.05 38.42
N ARG A 131 -5.35 -2.13 37.92
CA ARG A 131 -5.64 -2.13 36.46
C ARG A 131 -5.42 -0.74 35.86
N ARG A 132 -4.69 -0.71 34.77
CA ARG A 132 -4.47 0.48 33.91
C ARG A 132 -4.85 0.16 32.49
N SER A 133 -5.52 1.10 31.85
CA SER A 133 -5.90 0.99 30.43
C SER A 133 -4.99 1.86 29.58
N VAL A 134 -4.60 1.33 28.44
CA VAL A 134 -3.87 2.04 27.37
C VAL A 134 -4.76 2.08 26.15
N ALA A 135 -4.76 3.23 25.47
CA ALA A 135 -5.36 3.38 24.16
C ALA A 135 -4.51 4.36 23.34
N ASP A 136 -3.78 3.83 22.36
CA ASP A 136 -2.91 4.58 21.48
C ASP A 136 -3.41 4.48 20.04
N GLN A 137 -3.13 5.51 19.25
CA GLN A 137 -3.55 5.55 17.84
C GLN A 137 -2.46 6.11 16.94
N ALA A 138 -2.52 5.70 15.67
CA ALA A 138 -1.72 6.24 14.59
C ALA A 138 -2.58 6.37 13.33
N SER A 139 -2.25 7.30 12.46
CA SER A 139 -2.92 7.46 11.17
C SER A 139 -1.95 7.97 10.12
N GLY A 140 -2.37 7.89 8.88
CA GLY A 140 -1.67 8.42 7.75
C GLY A 140 -1.35 7.36 6.69
N SER A 141 -1.49 7.78 5.44
CA SER A 141 -1.12 6.97 4.28
C SER A 141 -0.46 7.81 3.21
N VAL A 142 0.46 7.18 2.46
CA VAL A 142 0.95 7.67 1.17
C VAL A 142 0.43 6.72 0.11
N GLU A 143 -0.34 7.22 -0.85
CA GLU A 143 -0.96 6.39 -1.89
C GLU A 143 -0.61 6.88 -3.29
N LEU A 144 -0.13 6.00 -4.15
CA LEU A 144 -0.02 6.19 -5.58
C LEU A 144 -1.22 5.53 -6.27
N THR A 145 -2.01 6.32 -6.97
CA THR A 145 -3.09 5.85 -7.84
C THR A 145 -2.67 5.96 -9.29
N ALA A 146 -2.58 4.84 -10.00
CA ALA A 146 -2.29 4.80 -11.44
C ALA A 146 -3.54 4.34 -12.21
N ALA A 147 -4.07 5.24 -13.02
CA ALA A 147 -5.22 4.98 -13.88
C ALA A 147 -4.77 4.34 -15.21
N ASN A 148 -4.11 3.18 -15.11
CA ASN A 148 -3.64 2.43 -16.28
C ASN A 148 -4.76 2.22 -17.30
N ARG A 149 -4.47 2.39 -18.59
CA ARG A 149 -5.44 2.24 -19.67
C ARG A 149 -5.35 0.89 -20.35
N TYR A 150 -4.14 0.37 -20.47
CA TYR A 150 -3.82 -0.88 -21.15
C TYR A 150 -3.54 -2.00 -20.17
N TYR A 151 -3.03 -1.69 -19.00
CA TYR A 151 -2.84 -2.62 -17.88
C TYR A 151 -3.92 -2.41 -16.80
N THR A 152 -4.05 -3.36 -15.88
CA THR A 152 -5.03 -3.27 -14.78
C THR A 152 -4.80 -2.03 -13.93
N PRO A 153 -5.83 -1.19 -13.68
CA PRO A 153 -5.73 -0.07 -12.75
C PRO A 153 -5.29 -0.55 -11.36
N GLN A 154 -4.33 0.16 -10.78
CA GLN A 154 -3.71 -0.25 -9.52
C GLN A 154 -3.52 0.94 -8.59
N ARG A 155 -3.43 0.59 -7.30
CA ARG A 155 -2.99 1.50 -6.25
C ARG A 155 -1.89 0.83 -5.45
N ILE A 156 -0.91 1.62 -5.06
CA ILE A 156 0.14 1.22 -4.12
C ILE A 156 0.06 2.18 -2.96
N ALA A 157 -0.02 1.65 -1.75
CA ALA A 157 -0.10 2.48 -0.55
C ALA A 157 0.91 2.04 0.50
N TYR A 158 1.36 3.01 1.27
CA TYR A 158 2.08 2.81 2.52
C TYR A 158 1.16 3.23 3.67
N GLU A 159 0.82 2.31 4.57
CA GLU A 159 0.03 2.54 5.78
C GLU A 159 0.66 1.81 6.95
N ASN A 160 0.87 2.49 8.07
CA ASN A 160 1.35 1.90 9.33
C ASN A 160 2.52 0.91 9.15
N GLY A 161 3.51 1.27 8.33
CA GLY A 161 4.68 0.43 8.06
C GLY A 161 4.47 -0.72 7.06
N ALA A 162 3.30 -0.85 6.44
CA ALA A 162 3.05 -1.82 5.39
C ALA A 162 3.06 -1.17 4.01
N VAL A 163 3.60 -1.88 3.01
CA VAL A 163 3.40 -1.53 1.60
C VAL A 163 2.39 -2.48 0.98
N MET A 164 1.33 -1.92 0.43
CA MET A 164 0.19 -2.66 -0.10
C MET A 164 -0.01 -2.39 -1.57
N ARG A 165 -0.53 -3.39 -2.26
CA ARG A 165 -0.99 -3.29 -3.64
C ARG A 165 -2.47 -3.63 -3.70
N TYR A 166 -3.24 -2.78 -4.35
CA TYR A 166 -4.65 -2.98 -4.64
C TYR A 166 -4.87 -3.07 -6.14
N GLN A 167 -5.64 -4.05 -6.55
CA GLN A 167 -6.17 -4.25 -7.90
C GLN A 167 -7.67 -4.53 -7.80
N THR A 168 -8.38 -4.47 -8.92
CA THR A 168 -9.82 -4.72 -8.97
C THR A 168 -10.20 -6.13 -8.47
N ASP A 169 -9.33 -7.09 -8.68
CA ASP A 169 -9.50 -8.51 -8.34
C ASP A 169 -8.92 -8.90 -6.98
N GLY A 170 -8.24 -7.98 -6.29
CA GLY A 170 -7.70 -8.27 -4.97
C GLY A 170 -6.77 -7.23 -4.40
N GLN A 171 -6.45 -7.44 -3.14
CA GLN A 171 -5.52 -6.62 -2.39
C GLN A 171 -4.63 -7.49 -1.49
N PHE A 172 -3.38 -7.08 -1.29
CA PHE A 172 -2.45 -7.79 -0.43
C PHE A 172 -1.29 -6.90 0.03
N ILE A 173 -0.69 -7.26 1.17
CA ILE A 173 0.53 -6.63 1.69
C ILE A 173 1.73 -7.22 0.96
N ARG A 174 2.56 -6.37 0.38
CA ARG A 174 3.80 -6.74 -0.32
C ARG A 174 5.03 -6.64 0.56
N VAL A 175 5.06 -5.61 1.41
CA VAL A 175 6.14 -5.46 2.41
C VAL A 175 5.48 -5.39 3.77
N HIS A 176 5.86 -6.30 4.65
CA HIS A 176 5.19 -6.51 5.93
C HIS A 176 5.49 -5.39 6.92
N PRO A 177 4.51 -4.96 7.72
CA PRO A 177 4.69 -4.04 8.83
C PRO A 177 5.37 -4.72 10.02
N THR A 178 5.70 -3.94 11.02
CA THR A 178 6.18 -4.47 12.31
C THR A 178 5.01 -5.03 13.12
N PHE A 179 4.72 -6.30 12.89
CA PHE A 179 3.81 -7.11 13.68
C PHE A 179 4.39 -8.50 13.83
N SER A 180 4.69 -8.92 15.04
CA SER A 180 5.23 -10.24 15.32
C SER A 180 4.58 -10.86 16.55
N VAL A 181 4.46 -12.18 16.49
CA VAL A 181 3.93 -13.00 17.56
C VAL A 181 4.93 -14.13 17.80
N LEU A 182 5.33 -14.31 19.03
CA LEU A 182 6.15 -15.42 19.48
C LEU A 182 5.36 -16.26 20.47
N LEU A 183 5.44 -17.56 20.35
CA LEU A 183 4.80 -18.50 21.26
C LEU A 183 5.87 -19.24 22.06
N SER A 184 5.81 -19.12 23.39
CA SER A 184 6.66 -19.84 24.31
C SER A 184 5.83 -20.40 25.45
N ASN A 185 5.86 -21.73 25.64
CA ASN A 185 5.21 -22.41 26.76
C ASN A 185 3.75 -21.96 27.03
N LYS A 186 2.92 -21.91 25.97
CA LYS A 186 1.52 -21.43 26.02
C LYS A 186 1.35 -19.96 26.40
N THR A 187 2.38 -19.17 26.24
CA THR A 187 2.30 -17.71 26.38
C THR A 187 2.71 -17.02 25.08
N MET A 188 2.05 -15.90 24.79
CA MET A 188 2.27 -15.11 23.61
C MET A 188 3.04 -13.84 23.97
N ASP A 189 4.11 -13.58 23.23
CA ASP A 189 4.81 -12.31 23.21
C ASP A 189 4.49 -11.62 21.88
N ILE A 190 3.93 -10.43 21.93
CA ILE A 190 3.46 -9.70 20.77
C ILE A 190 4.22 -8.38 20.66
N SER A 191 4.63 -8.05 19.44
CA SER A 191 5.18 -6.74 19.12
C SER A 191 4.38 -6.11 17.99
N PHE A 192 4.03 -4.83 18.16
CA PHE A 192 3.29 -4.04 17.17
C PHE A 192 3.87 -2.62 17.11
N ALA A 193 3.92 -2.04 15.90
CA ALA A 193 4.28 -0.65 15.72
C ALA A 193 3.08 0.16 15.23
N LEU A 194 2.86 1.30 15.86
CA LEU A 194 1.98 2.37 15.41
C LEU A 194 2.82 3.46 14.76
N LEU A 195 2.51 3.78 13.51
CA LEU A 195 3.26 4.73 12.72
C LEU A 195 2.33 5.82 12.19
N SER A 196 2.49 7.03 12.73
CA SER A 196 1.75 8.22 12.30
C SER A 196 2.53 8.98 11.24
N LEU A 197 1.85 9.34 10.14
CA LEU A 197 2.40 10.19 9.10
C LEU A 197 1.81 11.59 9.22
N TYR A 198 2.68 12.59 9.18
CA TYR A 198 2.31 14.00 9.21
C TYR A 198 2.79 14.70 7.95
N GLY A 199 2.09 15.74 7.55
CA GLY A 199 2.44 16.55 6.40
C GLY A 199 1.33 16.68 5.39
N LYS A 200 1.68 17.18 4.23
CA LYS A 200 0.74 17.39 3.11
C LYS A 200 1.48 17.21 1.80
N GLY A 201 0.77 16.82 0.78
CA GLY A 201 1.26 16.80 -0.59
C GLY A 201 0.37 15.95 -1.48
N ILE A 202 0.12 16.49 -2.66
CA ILE A 202 -0.51 15.79 -3.76
C ILE A 202 0.16 16.24 -5.05
N VAL A 203 0.61 15.28 -5.83
CA VAL A 203 1.27 15.53 -7.11
C VAL A 203 0.70 14.57 -8.16
N THR A 204 0.45 15.09 -9.35
CA THR A 204 -0.07 14.29 -10.47
C THR A 204 0.79 14.52 -11.71
N GLY A 205 1.15 13.46 -12.40
CA GLY A 205 1.95 13.53 -13.62
C GLY A 205 2.46 12.18 -14.07
N THR A 206 3.47 12.23 -14.96
CA THR A 206 4.20 11.04 -15.44
C THR A 206 5.67 11.06 -14.98
N THR A 207 6.09 12.16 -14.37
CA THR A 207 7.45 12.37 -13.88
C THR A 207 7.73 11.58 -12.60
N THR A 208 9.00 11.58 -12.21
CA THR A 208 9.41 11.06 -10.91
C THR A 208 9.43 12.18 -9.89
N GLU A 209 8.81 11.96 -8.75
CA GLU A 209 8.73 12.91 -7.65
C GLU A 209 9.46 12.39 -6.40
N LEU A 210 9.98 13.30 -5.60
CA LEU A 210 10.63 12.96 -4.35
C LEU A 210 9.62 12.93 -3.20
N VAL A 211 9.66 11.84 -2.44
CA VAL A 211 8.98 11.72 -1.16
C VAL A 211 10.02 11.76 -0.07
N SER A 212 10.00 12.80 0.74
CA SER A 212 10.92 12.95 1.86
C SER A 212 10.25 12.47 3.14
N SER A 213 11.02 11.83 4.02
CA SER A 213 10.58 11.37 5.33
C SER A 213 11.61 11.71 6.40
N GLU A 214 11.14 12.10 7.58
CA GLU A 214 11.94 12.41 8.76
C GLU A 214 11.23 11.93 10.01
N LEU A 215 11.87 11.04 10.76
CA LEU A 215 11.38 10.57 12.05
C LEU A 215 11.70 11.60 13.13
N PHE A 216 10.68 12.29 13.63
CA PHE A 216 10.86 13.33 14.63
C PHE A 216 10.54 12.86 16.07
N ALA A 217 9.75 11.80 16.23
CA ALA A 217 9.52 11.18 17.53
C ALA A 217 9.41 9.66 17.39
N TRP A 218 9.99 8.97 18.37
CA TRP A 218 9.92 7.53 18.48
C TRP A 218 9.95 7.13 19.96
N ASP A 219 9.08 6.18 20.31
CA ASP A 219 9.00 5.63 21.66
C ASP A 219 8.74 4.12 21.58
N ARG A 220 9.27 3.39 22.57
CA ARG A 220 9.05 1.97 22.75
C ARG A 220 8.61 1.70 24.17
N GLN A 221 7.43 1.14 24.30
CA GLN A 221 6.86 0.75 25.58
C GLN A 221 6.69 -0.76 25.66
N GLU A 222 6.99 -1.32 26.82
CA GLU A 222 6.93 -2.74 27.09
C GLU A 222 5.98 -3.00 28.24
N TYR A 223 5.02 -3.88 28.01
CA TYR A 223 3.96 -4.18 28.95
C TYR A 223 3.98 -5.65 29.33
N THR A 224 3.85 -5.90 30.61
CA THR A 224 3.74 -7.23 31.22
C THR A 224 2.57 -7.24 32.20
N ASN A 225 2.30 -8.39 32.85
CA ASN A 225 1.28 -8.50 33.88
C ASN A 225 -0.14 -8.15 33.43
N PHE A 226 -0.60 -8.87 32.39
CA PHE A 226 -1.97 -8.73 31.89
C PHE A 226 -2.96 -9.41 32.85
N PRO A 227 -4.07 -8.74 33.24
CA PRO A 227 -5.11 -9.38 34.03
C PRO A 227 -5.71 -10.59 33.30
N SER A 228 -6.17 -11.57 34.05
CA SER A 228 -6.97 -12.67 33.49
C SER A 228 -8.16 -12.09 32.74
N ASN A 229 -8.43 -12.61 31.54
CA ASN A 229 -9.45 -12.10 30.61
C ASN A 229 -9.19 -10.68 30.05
N ALA A 230 -7.96 -10.15 30.16
CA ALA A 230 -7.60 -8.98 29.37
C ALA A 230 -7.72 -9.27 27.86
N VAL A 231 -8.07 -8.24 27.12
CA VAL A 231 -8.14 -8.31 25.68
C VAL A 231 -7.24 -7.24 25.08
N LEU A 232 -6.38 -7.65 24.16
CA LEU A 232 -5.63 -6.73 23.32
C LEU A 232 -6.46 -6.50 22.04
N TRP A 233 -6.91 -5.27 21.83
CA TRP A 233 -7.62 -4.85 20.64
C TRP A 233 -6.69 -4.12 19.69
N VAL A 234 -6.73 -4.51 18.42
CA VAL A 234 -6.14 -3.76 17.32
C VAL A 234 -7.26 -3.47 16.32
N ASN A 235 -7.62 -2.21 16.20
CA ASN A 235 -8.66 -1.78 15.27
C ASN A 235 -8.03 -0.95 14.15
N HIS A 236 -8.44 -1.20 12.93
CA HIS A 236 -8.05 -0.42 11.76
C HIS A 236 -9.32 -0.01 11.02
N THR A 237 -9.53 1.27 10.86
CA THR A 237 -10.79 1.80 10.34
C THR A 237 -10.56 2.68 9.11
N ALA A 238 -11.60 2.84 8.31
CA ALA A 238 -11.62 3.73 7.15
C ALA A 238 -10.48 3.52 6.13
N SER A 239 -10.01 2.28 5.98
CA SER A 239 -8.99 1.92 4.99
C SER A 239 -9.59 1.13 3.82
N ARG A 240 -9.04 1.33 2.63
CA ARG A 240 -9.30 0.45 1.46
C ARG A 240 -8.69 -0.93 1.64
N TYR A 241 -7.67 -1.05 2.49
CA TYR A 241 -6.79 -2.22 2.62
C TYR A 241 -7.10 -3.10 3.84
N GLY A 242 -8.23 -2.90 4.50
CA GLY A 242 -8.59 -3.66 5.69
C GLY A 242 -8.66 -5.17 5.49
N LEU A 243 -8.96 -5.64 4.28
CA LEU A 243 -8.91 -7.06 3.95
C LEU A 243 -7.47 -7.60 3.85
N SER A 244 -6.53 -6.79 3.34
CA SER A 244 -5.11 -7.14 3.34
C SER A 244 -4.56 -7.26 4.76
N TRP A 245 -4.94 -6.31 5.63
CA TRP A 245 -4.58 -6.34 7.04
C TRP A 245 -5.15 -7.55 7.76
N PHE A 246 -6.43 -7.87 7.53
CA PHE A 246 -7.06 -9.08 8.05
C PHE A 246 -6.27 -10.34 7.68
N ARG A 247 -5.96 -10.51 6.39
CA ARG A 247 -5.25 -11.69 5.90
C ARG A 247 -3.84 -11.79 6.47
N PHE A 248 -3.12 -10.69 6.50
CA PHE A 248 -1.75 -10.64 7.04
C PHE A 248 -1.72 -10.98 8.54
N MET A 249 -2.54 -10.31 9.35
CA MET A 249 -2.56 -10.55 10.80
C MET A 249 -3.05 -11.96 11.13
N ASN A 250 -4.10 -12.42 10.43
CA ASN A 250 -4.60 -13.79 10.61
C ASN A 250 -3.55 -14.83 10.22
N GLN A 251 -2.85 -14.65 9.11
CA GLN A 251 -1.77 -15.53 8.67
C GLN A 251 -0.64 -15.59 9.72
N THR A 252 -0.17 -14.43 10.19
CA THR A 252 0.90 -14.34 11.20
C THR A 252 0.52 -15.07 12.50
N LEU A 253 -0.72 -14.87 12.97
CA LEU A 253 -1.23 -15.55 14.17
C LEU A 253 -1.41 -17.06 13.94
N ALA A 254 -2.00 -17.45 12.81
CA ALA A 254 -2.23 -18.85 12.49
C ALA A 254 -0.93 -19.63 12.33
N ASP A 255 0.07 -19.05 11.64
CA ASP A 255 1.38 -19.68 11.43
C ASP A 255 2.16 -19.88 12.72
N THR A 256 2.00 -18.95 13.67
CA THR A 256 2.69 -19.03 14.97
C THR A 256 1.95 -19.91 15.97
N LEU A 257 0.64 -19.71 16.12
CA LEU A 257 -0.13 -20.35 17.18
C LEU A 257 -0.61 -21.78 16.81
N LYS A 258 -0.68 -22.10 15.52
CA LYS A 258 -1.12 -23.41 15.01
C LYS A 258 -2.48 -23.85 15.56
N LEU A 259 -3.39 -22.91 15.77
CA LEU A 259 -4.71 -23.16 16.33
C LEU A 259 -5.74 -23.47 15.24
N GLY A 260 -6.65 -24.38 15.55
CA GLY A 260 -7.88 -24.55 14.78
C GLY A 260 -8.86 -23.38 14.99
N GLY A 261 -9.79 -23.21 14.06
CA GLY A 261 -10.77 -22.13 14.19
C GLY A 261 -11.93 -22.24 13.22
N THR A 262 -12.84 -21.28 13.32
CA THR A 262 -13.99 -21.15 12.45
C THR A 262 -13.78 -19.95 11.53
N TYR A 263 -13.76 -20.21 10.22
CA TYR A 263 -13.71 -19.17 9.21
C TYR A 263 -15.11 -18.94 8.62
N THR A 264 -15.53 -17.70 8.56
CA THR A 264 -16.80 -17.30 7.91
C THR A 264 -16.49 -16.19 6.90
N ARG A 265 -17.14 -16.27 5.74
CA ARG A 265 -16.99 -15.28 4.67
C ARG A 265 -18.34 -15.00 4.02
N THR A 266 -18.61 -13.72 3.84
CA THR A 266 -19.70 -13.19 3.03
C THR A 266 -19.14 -12.19 2.01
N SER A 267 -19.98 -11.57 1.21
CA SER A 267 -19.56 -10.51 0.28
C SER A 267 -19.02 -9.25 0.98
N LEU A 268 -19.43 -9.01 2.22
CA LEU A 268 -19.09 -7.79 2.97
C LEU A 268 -18.25 -8.06 4.22
N ASP A 269 -18.05 -9.31 4.62
CA ASP A 269 -17.47 -9.64 5.91
C ASP A 269 -16.61 -10.91 5.80
N GLU A 270 -15.39 -10.83 6.33
CA GLU A 270 -14.53 -11.98 6.57
C GLU A 270 -14.17 -12.03 8.05
N ARG A 271 -14.33 -13.20 8.69
CA ARG A 271 -14.03 -13.38 10.11
C ARG A 271 -13.36 -14.73 10.36
N PHE A 272 -12.40 -14.74 11.25
CA PHE A 272 -11.80 -15.97 11.75
C PHE A 272 -11.74 -15.94 13.28
N ILE A 273 -12.21 -17.01 13.92
CA ILE A 273 -12.18 -17.19 15.37
C ILE A 273 -11.29 -18.39 15.66
N ALA A 274 -10.13 -18.16 16.25
CA ALA A 274 -9.20 -19.21 16.66
C ALA A 274 -9.50 -19.68 18.08
N LYS A 275 -9.46 -21.00 18.27
CA LYS A 275 -9.78 -21.64 19.54
C LYS A 275 -8.71 -22.67 19.96
N SER A 276 -8.48 -22.72 21.27
CA SER A 276 -7.79 -23.82 21.92
C SER A 276 -8.81 -24.60 22.77
N GLY A 277 -9.27 -25.75 22.26
CA GLY A 277 -10.43 -26.43 22.81
C GLY A 277 -11.71 -25.59 22.68
N ALA A 278 -12.39 -25.31 23.79
CA ALA A 278 -13.57 -24.47 23.85
C ALA A 278 -13.27 -22.97 23.99
N VAL A 279 -12.03 -22.59 24.28
CA VAL A 279 -11.64 -21.21 24.61
C VAL A 279 -11.20 -20.45 23.38
N THR A 280 -11.75 -19.27 23.17
CA THR A 280 -11.36 -18.37 22.10
C THR A 280 -10.02 -17.72 22.47
N VAL A 281 -9.03 -17.81 21.58
CA VAL A 281 -7.70 -17.23 21.74
C VAL A 281 -7.61 -15.90 21.00
N TYR A 282 -8.08 -15.83 19.77
CA TYR A 282 -8.25 -14.57 19.07
C TYR A 282 -9.46 -14.60 18.12
N ASP A 283 -9.96 -13.43 17.83
CA ASP A 283 -11.04 -13.17 16.88
C ASP A 283 -10.62 -12.00 15.98
N ILE A 284 -10.55 -12.25 14.69
CA ILE A 284 -10.23 -11.24 13.72
C ILE A 284 -11.34 -11.14 12.69
N ARG A 285 -11.72 -9.91 12.34
CA ARG A 285 -12.81 -9.62 11.41
C ARG A 285 -12.47 -8.42 10.53
N SER A 286 -12.83 -8.50 9.25
CA SER A 286 -12.80 -7.37 8.32
C SER A 286 -14.18 -7.20 7.69
N THR A 287 -14.75 -6.01 7.85
CA THR A 287 -16.08 -5.67 7.35
C THR A 287 -15.98 -4.54 6.34
N LEU A 288 -16.52 -4.72 5.15
CA LEU A 288 -16.63 -3.70 4.11
C LEU A 288 -17.88 -2.84 4.35
N ASN A 289 -17.70 -1.54 4.39
CA ASN A 289 -18.83 -0.60 4.29
C ASN A 289 -19.17 -0.41 2.79
N PRO A 290 -20.33 -0.88 2.33
CA PRO A 290 -20.69 -0.82 0.91
C PRO A 290 -20.92 0.61 0.39
N THR A 291 -21.23 1.55 1.28
CA THR A 291 -21.48 2.96 0.91
C THR A 291 -20.17 3.69 0.62
N THR A 292 -19.15 3.47 1.44
CA THR A 292 -17.86 4.16 1.34
C THR A 292 -16.80 3.37 0.58
N GLY A 293 -16.98 2.05 0.43
CA GLY A 293 -15.98 1.14 -0.12
C GLY A 293 -14.76 0.95 0.80
N LEU A 294 -14.86 1.37 2.07
CA LEU A 294 -13.80 1.28 3.05
C LEU A 294 -14.06 0.13 4.03
N TYR A 295 -12.99 -0.46 4.53
CA TYR A 295 -13.05 -1.56 5.49
C TYR A 295 -12.85 -1.08 6.92
N ILE A 296 -13.41 -1.87 7.84
CA ILE A 296 -13.10 -1.84 9.27
C ILE A 296 -12.56 -3.22 9.62
N MET A 297 -11.28 -3.28 10.00
CA MET A 297 -10.66 -4.49 10.52
C MET A 297 -10.56 -4.40 12.04
N ARG A 298 -10.90 -5.48 12.73
CA ARG A 298 -10.80 -5.61 14.19
C ARG A 298 -10.15 -6.93 14.53
N LEU A 299 -9.11 -6.86 15.38
CA LEU A 299 -8.45 -8.01 15.98
C LEU A 299 -8.59 -7.92 17.49
N SER A 300 -9.06 -8.99 18.12
CA SER A 300 -9.13 -9.16 19.57
C SER A 300 -8.33 -10.38 19.97
N ILE A 301 -7.31 -10.22 20.81
CA ILE A 301 -6.49 -11.31 21.36
C ILE A 301 -6.79 -11.42 22.85
N TYR A 302 -7.20 -12.58 23.28
CA TYR A 302 -7.67 -12.84 24.65
C TYR A 302 -6.58 -13.43 25.50
N ASN A 303 -6.33 -12.81 26.68
CA ASN A 303 -5.42 -13.36 27.67
C ASN A 303 -6.12 -14.45 28.48
N ASN A 304 -5.78 -15.71 28.24
CA ASN A 304 -6.31 -16.87 28.95
C ASN A 304 -5.16 -17.64 29.63
N PRO A 305 -4.71 -17.21 30.83
CA PRO A 305 -3.63 -17.87 31.53
C PRO A 305 -3.87 -19.37 31.71
N GLY A 306 -2.86 -20.20 31.46
CA GLY A 306 -2.94 -21.65 31.52
C GLY A 306 -3.38 -22.36 30.22
N ILE A 307 -4.02 -21.65 29.29
CA ILE A 307 -4.42 -22.15 27.96
C ILE A 307 -3.58 -21.49 26.88
N MET A 308 -3.68 -20.17 26.79
CA MET A 308 -2.92 -19.30 25.90
C MET A 308 -2.89 -17.90 26.52
N GLY A 309 -1.85 -17.57 27.25
CA GLY A 309 -1.71 -16.29 27.96
C GLY A 309 -0.98 -15.23 27.14
N LEU A 310 -1.25 -13.97 27.38
CA LEU A 310 -0.45 -12.84 26.91
C LEU A 310 0.57 -12.50 28.00
N SER A 311 1.86 -12.73 27.73
CA SER A 311 2.95 -12.52 28.70
C SER A 311 3.64 -11.18 28.51
N TYR A 312 3.77 -10.76 27.27
CA TYR A 312 4.51 -9.56 26.90
C TYR A 312 3.87 -8.89 25.68
N PHE A 313 3.77 -7.57 25.76
CA PHE A 313 3.37 -6.74 24.61
C PHE A 313 4.34 -5.57 24.46
N ARG A 314 4.97 -5.48 23.31
CA ARG A 314 5.81 -4.36 22.91
C ARG A 314 5.05 -3.47 21.95
N LEU A 315 4.84 -2.23 22.33
CA LEU A 315 4.25 -1.20 21.46
C LEU A 315 5.34 -0.18 21.12
N GLN A 316 5.57 -0.02 19.82
CA GLN A 316 6.42 1.04 19.29
C GLN A 316 5.51 2.12 18.70
N HIS A 317 5.85 3.37 18.95
CA HIS A 317 5.14 4.51 18.39
C HIS A 317 6.14 5.40 17.65
N ALA A 318 5.92 5.57 16.34
CA ALA A 318 6.75 6.40 15.46
C ALA A 318 5.93 7.53 14.88
N GLN A 319 6.49 8.73 14.87
CA GLN A 319 5.89 9.91 14.26
C GLN A 319 6.83 10.40 13.16
N VAL A 320 6.36 10.35 11.92
CA VAL A 320 7.16 10.63 10.73
C VAL A 320 6.56 11.82 9.98
N GLN A 321 7.37 12.85 9.81
CA GLN A 321 7.06 13.94 8.90
C GLN A 321 7.32 13.47 7.48
N VAL A 322 6.35 13.63 6.60
CA VAL A 322 6.45 13.27 5.17
C VAL A 322 6.09 14.47 4.32
N SER A 323 6.80 14.66 3.22
CA SER A 323 6.44 15.61 2.17
C SER A 323 6.47 14.94 0.80
N VAL A 324 5.56 15.33 -0.06
CA VAL A 324 5.43 14.84 -1.43
C VAL A 324 5.65 16.02 -2.39
N GLY A 325 6.61 15.86 -3.31
CA GLY A 325 7.04 16.93 -4.22
C GLY A 325 7.75 18.07 -3.50
N ASP A 326 7.75 19.26 -4.10
CA ASP A 326 8.39 20.47 -3.57
C ASP A 326 7.65 21.12 -2.38
N ALA A 327 6.74 20.38 -1.74
CA ALA A 327 6.05 20.89 -0.56
C ALA A 327 7.06 21.15 0.56
N THR A 328 7.50 22.42 0.67
CA THR A 328 8.35 22.86 1.77
C THR A 328 7.62 22.62 3.07
N THR A 329 8.13 21.70 3.86
CA THR A 329 7.61 21.32 5.17
C THR A 329 7.80 22.47 6.14
N GLN A 330 6.81 23.33 6.25
CA GLN A 330 6.69 24.19 7.43
C GLN A 330 5.75 23.48 8.41
N VAL A 331 6.34 22.73 9.34
CA VAL A 331 5.63 22.32 10.56
C VAL A 331 5.45 23.61 11.36
N LYS A 332 4.23 24.13 11.43
CA LYS A 332 3.86 25.06 12.51
C LYS A 332 3.47 24.18 13.70
N PHE A 333 4.34 24.18 14.70
CA PHE A 333 4.01 23.69 16.03
C PHE A 333 2.97 24.59 16.69
#